data_23418814232bb9e7d29052b792fb37e6
#
_entry.id   23418814232bb9e7d29052b792fb37e6
#
_cell.length_a   1.000
_cell.length_b   1.000
_cell.length_c   1.000
_cell.angle_alpha   90.00
_cell.angle_beta   90.00
_cell.angle_gamma   90.00
#
_symmetry.space_group_name_H-M   'P 1'
#
loop_
_entity.id
_entity.type
_entity.pdbx_description
1 polymer ?
#
loop_
_entity_poly.entity_id
_entity_poly.type
_entity_poly.pdbx_seq_one_letter_code
_entity_poly.pdbx_strand_id
1 'polypeptide(L)'
;MKSKEIYKRLYKDYSKKYLDKIILSAFFSILVAVSTSSIAWLLDPAIKKLFIDKDQSLIIFIPLMIIIAFTTKGLSLYFAKATMIGVGESIKKRLQFDMLNNLVGTDTQIIDKKHSGKFISNITYDVTHITHLLSNAILTLFKDSLTLFGLLIVMFLQNWKLALISIIMIPLASISAKTLGKRVSKVTTEAQQKSGFLSSYLVELFKNHKLMKIFQKEEYEKNRADQYLSDLKEKNQKIQTVFVRMSPIMETLTGIMIAILIYYSGILMSKGELDINNFFSFLAAMMLAYQPVRSLSTLNMVLNQGLSAASRILPIIDQENKIKDIPNAKLIKIENSNIKFKDVNFAYE
;
A
#
# COMPACT_ATOMS: atom_id res chain seq x y z
N MET A 1 16.42 -12.55 -7.34
CA MET A 1 15.46 -12.30 -8.44
C MET A 1 15.37 -10.81 -8.76
N LYS A 2 15.33 -10.42 -10.03
CA LYS A 2 15.09 -9.02 -10.43
C LYS A 2 13.64 -8.64 -10.12
N SER A 3 13.36 -7.38 -9.77
CA SER A 3 12.01 -6.91 -9.42
C SER A 3 10.94 -7.32 -10.45
N LYS A 4 11.27 -7.28 -11.75
CA LYS A 4 10.37 -7.67 -12.85
C LYS A 4 9.98 -9.16 -12.81
N GLU A 5 10.90 -10.03 -12.42
CA GLU A 5 10.65 -11.47 -12.29
C GLU A 5 9.73 -11.77 -11.10
N ILE A 6 9.93 -11.05 -9.98
CA ILE A 6 9.07 -11.15 -8.80
C ILE A 6 7.63 -10.76 -9.16
N TYR A 7 7.43 -9.65 -9.87
CA TYR A 7 6.10 -9.22 -10.31
C TYR A 7 5.44 -10.27 -11.22
N LYS A 8 6.16 -10.76 -12.23
CA LYS A 8 5.64 -11.76 -13.16
C LYS A 8 5.20 -13.04 -12.45
N ARG A 9 5.98 -13.45 -11.47
CA ARG A 9 5.68 -14.63 -10.66
C ARG A 9 4.48 -14.42 -9.76
N LEU A 10 4.45 -13.34 -8.97
CA LEU A 10 3.32 -13.00 -8.11
C LEU A 10 2.01 -12.89 -8.90
N TYR A 11 2.06 -12.30 -10.08
CA TYR A 11 0.91 -12.25 -10.97
C TYR A 11 0.48 -13.65 -11.43
N LYS A 12 1.40 -14.47 -11.95
CA LYS A 12 1.09 -15.78 -12.52
C LYS A 12 0.56 -16.75 -11.46
N ASP A 13 1.21 -16.80 -10.28
CA ASP A 13 0.96 -17.85 -9.28
C ASP A 13 -0.18 -17.47 -8.33
N TYR A 14 -0.38 -16.16 -8.06
CA TYR A 14 -1.33 -15.69 -7.04
C TYR A 14 -2.45 -14.82 -7.59
N SER A 15 -2.17 -13.83 -8.47
CA SER A 15 -3.20 -12.87 -8.92
C SER A 15 -4.06 -13.41 -10.07
N LYS A 16 -3.49 -14.18 -10.99
CA LYS A 16 -4.19 -14.66 -12.20
C LYS A 16 -5.49 -15.41 -11.89
N LYS A 17 -5.54 -16.14 -10.79
CA LYS A 17 -6.73 -16.89 -10.36
C LYS A 17 -7.93 -16.01 -10.00
N TYR A 18 -7.69 -14.74 -9.69
CA TYR A 18 -8.70 -13.77 -9.24
C TYR A 18 -8.92 -12.65 -10.25
N LEU A 19 -8.58 -12.89 -11.53
CA LEU A 19 -8.72 -11.90 -12.61
C LEU A 19 -10.16 -11.43 -12.79
N ASP A 20 -11.14 -12.30 -12.64
CA ASP A 20 -12.57 -12.00 -12.65
C ASP A 20 -12.92 -10.90 -11.64
N LYS A 21 -12.46 -11.05 -10.40
CA LYS A 21 -12.68 -10.08 -9.32
C LYS A 21 -11.89 -8.79 -9.51
N ILE A 22 -10.66 -8.88 -10.04
CA ILE A 22 -9.84 -7.70 -10.37
C ILE A 22 -10.50 -6.89 -11.48
N ILE A 23 -11.03 -7.55 -12.53
CA ILE A 23 -11.77 -6.89 -13.61
C ILE A 23 -13.05 -6.25 -13.08
N LEU A 24 -13.80 -6.94 -12.21
CA LEU A 24 -14.98 -6.39 -11.57
C LEU A 24 -14.64 -5.14 -10.74
N SER A 25 -13.56 -5.17 -9.97
CA SER A 25 -13.08 -4.01 -9.22
C SER A 25 -12.63 -2.87 -10.14
N ALA A 26 -12.00 -3.18 -11.29
CA ALA A 26 -11.64 -2.19 -12.30
C ALA A 26 -12.88 -1.53 -12.91
N PHE A 27 -13.95 -2.30 -13.19
CA PHE A 27 -15.22 -1.75 -13.64
C PHE A 27 -15.82 -0.77 -12.63
N PHE A 28 -15.89 -1.12 -11.36
CA PHE A 28 -16.33 -0.19 -10.31
C PHE A 28 -15.40 1.02 -10.18
N SER A 29 -14.10 0.87 -10.42
CA SER A 29 -13.15 1.98 -10.43
C SER A 29 -13.42 2.98 -11.57
N ILE A 30 -13.86 2.50 -12.74
CA ILE A 30 -14.32 3.36 -13.84
C ILE A 30 -15.56 4.16 -13.40
N LEU A 31 -16.53 3.50 -12.78
CA LEU A 31 -17.72 4.19 -12.26
C LEU A 31 -17.38 5.26 -11.21
N VAL A 32 -16.43 4.99 -10.31
CA VAL A 32 -15.90 5.98 -9.36
C VAL A 32 -15.28 7.17 -10.08
N ALA A 33 -14.47 6.91 -11.11
CA ALA A 33 -13.80 7.96 -11.89
C ALA A 33 -14.83 8.83 -12.64
N VAL A 34 -15.75 8.20 -13.36
CA VAL A 34 -16.82 8.90 -14.09
C VAL A 34 -17.69 9.72 -13.12
N SER A 35 -18.17 9.12 -12.04
CA SER A 35 -19.00 9.84 -11.05
C SER A 35 -18.26 11.01 -10.42
N THR A 36 -16.95 10.84 -10.11
CA THR A 36 -16.16 11.94 -9.52
C THR A 36 -15.96 13.09 -10.51
N SER A 37 -15.70 12.78 -11.77
CA SER A 37 -15.58 13.78 -12.84
C SER A 37 -16.90 14.46 -13.14
N SER A 38 -18.01 13.71 -13.12
CA SER A 38 -19.35 14.25 -13.29
C SER A 38 -19.74 15.22 -12.17
N ILE A 39 -19.37 14.93 -10.91
CA ILE A 39 -19.59 15.84 -9.78
C ILE A 39 -18.92 17.19 -10.03
N ALA A 40 -17.67 17.20 -10.50
CA ALA A 40 -16.98 18.44 -10.82
C ALA A 40 -17.62 19.18 -11.99
N TRP A 41 -18.00 18.44 -13.05
CA TRP A 41 -18.63 19.01 -14.22
C TRP A 41 -20.03 19.57 -13.96
N LEU A 42 -20.84 18.91 -13.13
CA LEU A 42 -22.20 19.34 -12.79
C LEU A 42 -22.26 20.69 -12.06
N LEU A 43 -21.16 21.15 -11.48
CA LEU A 43 -21.09 22.48 -10.87
C LEU A 43 -21.19 23.60 -11.91
N ASP A 44 -20.72 23.39 -13.13
CA ASP A 44 -20.86 24.36 -14.22
C ASP A 44 -22.34 24.60 -14.56
N PRO A 45 -23.15 23.62 -15.00
CA PRO A 45 -24.56 23.84 -15.23
C PRO A 45 -25.34 24.23 -13.96
N ALA A 46 -24.89 23.77 -12.76
CA ALA A 46 -25.52 24.17 -11.53
C ALA A 46 -25.44 25.69 -11.30
N ILE A 47 -24.27 26.27 -11.43
CA ILE A 47 -24.07 27.71 -11.23
C ILE A 47 -24.69 28.48 -12.36
N LYS A 48 -24.48 28.11 -13.61
CA LYS A 48 -25.02 28.82 -14.76
C LYS A 48 -26.55 28.80 -14.76
N LYS A 49 -27.17 27.64 -14.70
CA LYS A 49 -28.61 27.48 -14.87
C LYS A 49 -29.43 27.91 -13.63
N LEU A 50 -28.94 27.58 -12.42
CA LEU A 50 -29.72 27.88 -11.20
C LEU A 50 -29.46 29.31 -10.70
N PHE A 51 -28.23 29.83 -10.77
CA PHE A 51 -27.91 31.11 -10.12
C PHE A 51 -27.81 32.27 -11.12
N ILE A 52 -27.39 32.04 -12.38
CA ILE A 52 -27.24 33.09 -13.39
C ILE A 52 -28.54 33.18 -14.21
N ASP A 53 -28.93 32.08 -14.88
CA ASP A 53 -30.13 32.06 -15.78
C ASP A 53 -31.45 31.96 -14.98
N LYS A 54 -31.39 31.54 -13.70
CA LYS A 54 -32.56 31.38 -12.79
C LYS A 54 -33.65 30.47 -13.37
N ASP A 55 -33.25 29.41 -14.06
CA ASP A 55 -34.16 28.45 -14.71
C ASP A 55 -34.81 27.56 -13.65
N GLN A 56 -36.09 27.80 -13.39
CA GLN A 56 -36.89 27.06 -12.38
C GLN A 56 -37.08 25.58 -12.73
N SER A 57 -37.02 25.21 -14.00
CA SER A 57 -37.25 23.83 -14.44
C SER A 57 -36.12 22.88 -13.99
N LEU A 58 -34.89 23.40 -13.79
CA LEU A 58 -33.71 22.63 -13.42
C LEU A 58 -33.41 22.65 -11.91
N ILE A 59 -34.17 23.39 -11.09
CA ILE A 59 -33.94 23.50 -9.64
C ILE A 59 -33.98 22.14 -8.93
N ILE A 60 -34.83 21.23 -9.36
CA ILE A 60 -34.93 19.89 -8.77
C ILE A 60 -33.99 18.91 -9.48
N PHE A 61 -33.86 19.03 -10.80
CA PHE A 61 -33.12 18.05 -11.61
C PHE A 61 -31.63 18.06 -11.34
N ILE A 62 -30.98 19.24 -11.24
CA ILE A 62 -29.53 19.32 -11.00
C ILE A 62 -29.12 18.78 -9.61
N PRO A 63 -29.79 19.16 -8.50
CA PRO A 63 -29.49 18.53 -7.20
C PRO A 63 -29.73 17.03 -7.18
N LEU A 64 -30.75 16.52 -7.87
CA LEU A 64 -31.00 15.09 -7.99
C LEU A 64 -29.85 14.38 -8.70
N MET A 65 -29.34 14.94 -9.82
CA MET A 65 -28.19 14.41 -10.53
C MET A 65 -26.93 14.38 -9.65
N ILE A 66 -26.72 15.40 -8.82
CA ILE A 66 -25.60 15.45 -7.86
C ILE A 66 -25.75 14.32 -6.82
N ILE A 67 -26.96 14.12 -6.26
CA ILE A 67 -27.21 13.02 -5.32
C ILE A 67 -26.92 11.66 -5.97
N ILE A 68 -27.40 11.45 -7.21
CA ILE A 68 -27.15 10.23 -7.97
C ILE A 68 -25.63 10.02 -8.17
N ALA A 69 -24.91 11.07 -8.57
CA ALA A 69 -23.45 10.99 -8.79
C ALA A 69 -22.69 10.65 -7.50
N PHE A 70 -23.03 11.25 -6.35
CA PHE A 70 -22.40 10.93 -5.06
C PHE A 70 -22.76 9.52 -4.58
N THR A 71 -24.01 9.10 -4.74
CA THR A 71 -24.46 7.75 -4.37
C THR A 71 -23.76 6.69 -5.22
N THR A 72 -23.73 6.88 -6.54
CA THR A 72 -23.02 5.98 -7.46
C THR A 72 -21.53 5.90 -7.14
N LYS A 73 -20.88 7.03 -6.86
CA LYS A 73 -19.48 7.08 -6.41
C LYS A 73 -19.28 6.29 -5.13
N GLY A 74 -20.14 6.50 -4.13
CA GLY A 74 -20.02 5.84 -2.82
C GLY A 74 -20.19 4.31 -2.92
N LEU A 75 -21.26 3.87 -3.58
CA LEU A 75 -21.54 2.44 -3.78
C LEU A 75 -20.43 1.76 -4.61
N SER A 76 -20.04 2.38 -5.72
CA SER A 76 -18.98 1.84 -6.57
C SER A 76 -17.63 1.74 -5.83
N LEU A 77 -17.28 2.74 -5.01
CA LEU A 77 -16.08 2.72 -4.18
C LEU A 77 -16.13 1.59 -3.14
N TYR A 78 -17.28 1.38 -2.53
CA TYR A 78 -17.48 0.28 -1.58
C TYR A 78 -17.26 -1.08 -2.26
N PHE A 79 -17.95 -1.34 -3.40
CA PHE A 79 -17.83 -2.61 -4.11
C PHE A 79 -16.42 -2.84 -4.65
N ALA A 80 -15.76 -1.80 -5.19
CA ALA A 80 -14.38 -1.91 -5.65
C ALA A 80 -13.43 -2.32 -4.51
N LYS A 81 -13.54 -1.67 -3.34
CA LYS A 81 -12.71 -1.97 -2.16
C LYS A 81 -13.05 -3.34 -1.57
N ALA A 82 -14.33 -3.66 -1.37
CA ALA A 82 -14.76 -4.92 -0.78
C ALA A 82 -14.29 -6.12 -1.62
N THR A 83 -14.42 -6.02 -2.95
CA THR A 83 -13.93 -7.06 -3.87
C THR A 83 -12.41 -7.24 -3.74
N MET A 84 -11.63 -6.15 -3.71
CA MET A 84 -10.17 -6.23 -3.61
C MET A 84 -9.69 -6.68 -2.23
N ILE A 85 -10.42 -6.39 -1.15
CA ILE A 85 -10.17 -6.96 0.19
C ILE A 85 -10.31 -8.49 0.12
N GLY A 86 -11.39 -9.01 -0.47
CA GLY A 86 -11.60 -10.44 -0.63
C GLY A 86 -10.51 -11.14 -1.45
N VAL A 87 -10.03 -10.48 -2.53
CA VAL A 87 -8.87 -10.95 -3.30
C VAL A 87 -7.61 -10.97 -2.44
N GLY A 88 -7.35 -9.88 -1.73
CA GLY A 88 -6.18 -9.74 -0.86
C GLY A 88 -6.11 -10.83 0.22
N GLU A 89 -7.18 -11.06 0.97
CA GLU A 89 -7.21 -12.09 2.01
C GLU A 89 -7.11 -13.50 1.43
N SER A 90 -7.65 -13.75 0.24
CA SER A 90 -7.49 -15.04 -0.45
C SER A 90 -6.03 -15.29 -0.88
N ILE A 91 -5.34 -14.27 -1.39
CA ILE A 91 -3.91 -14.32 -1.72
C ILE A 91 -3.07 -14.53 -0.47
N LYS A 92 -3.39 -13.79 0.62
CA LYS A 92 -2.72 -13.91 1.91
C LYS A 92 -2.79 -15.34 2.46
N LYS A 93 -4.00 -15.90 2.51
CA LYS A 93 -4.21 -17.30 2.94
C LYS A 93 -3.35 -18.26 2.12
N ARG A 94 -3.31 -18.10 0.78
CA ARG A 94 -2.56 -18.97 -0.11
C ARG A 94 -1.05 -18.86 0.11
N LEU A 95 -0.52 -17.64 0.21
CA LEU A 95 0.91 -17.41 0.50
C LEU A 95 1.32 -18.01 1.84
N GLN A 96 0.50 -17.81 2.89
CA GLN A 96 0.74 -18.39 4.20
C GLN A 96 0.72 -19.92 4.16
N PHE A 97 -0.24 -20.50 3.43
CA PHE A 97 -0.34 -21.94 3.26
C PHE A 97 0.85 -22.52 2.51
N ASP A 98 1.26 -21.92 1.37
CA ASP A 98 2.40 -22.36 0.58
C ASP A 98 3.71 -22.31 1.39
N MET A 99 3.89 -21.26 2.21
CA MET A 99 5.03 -21.16 3.14
C MET A 99 4.99 -22.25 4.21
N LEU A 100 3.85 -22.43 4.88
CA LEU A 100 3.71 -23.45 5.93
C LEU A 100 3.90 -24.84 5.38
N ASN A 101 3.29 -25.16 4.23
CA ASN A 101 3.41 -26.46 3.59
C ASN A 101 4.86 -26.80 3.27
N ASN A 102 5.64 -25.81 2.80
CA ASN A 102 7.06 -26.05 2.54
C ASN A 102 7.87 -26.16 3.84
N LEU A 103 7.62 -25.29 4.84
CA LEU A 103 8.35 -25.32 6.11
C LEU A 103 8.10 -26.60 6.91
N VAL A 104 6.87 -27.13 6.90
CA VAL A 104 6.54 -28.42 7.58
C VAL A 104 7.26 -29.59 6.95
N GLY A 105 7.44 -29.57 5.62
CA GLY A 105 8.15 -30.61 4.89
C GLY A 105 9.67 -30.41 4.77
N THR A 106 10.22 -29.30 5.31
CA THR A 106 11.64 -28.95 5.11
C THR A 106 12.57 -29.71 6.07
N ASP A 107 13.83 -29.86 5.67
CA ASP A 107 14.87 -30.50 6.49
C ASP A 107 15.09 -29.72 7.79
N THR A 108 15.23 -30.44 8.94
CA THR A 108 15.44 -29.85 10.27
C THR A 108 16.63 -28.90 10.32
N GLN A 109 17.70 -29.21 9.60
CA GLN A 109 18.89 -28.35 9.51
C GLN A 109 18.58 -26.93 9.03
N ILE A 110 17.57 -26.75 8.15
CA ILE A 110 17.17 -25.43 7.63
C ILE A 110 16.43 -24.63 8.71
N ILE A 111 15.63 -25.32 9.54
CA ILE A 111 14.92 -24.71 10.66
C ILE A 111 15.89 -24.30 11.76
N ASP A 112 16.87 -25.16 12.07
CA ASP A 112 17.85 -24.91 13.13
C ASP A 112 18.84 -23.79 12.80
N LYS A 113 19.22 -23.65 11.52
CA LYS A 113 20.08 -22.55 11.06
C LYS A 113 19.42 -21.17 11.09
N LYS A 114 18.10 -21.07 11.11
CA LYS A 114 17.35 -19.82 11.11
C LYS A 114 16.51 -19.71 12.37
N HIS A 115 16.56 -18.57 13.05
CA HIS A 115 15.69 -18.30 14.19
C HIS A 115 14.20 -18.43 13.81
N SER A 116 13.45 -19.22 14.55
CA SER A 116 12.00 -19.44 14.34
C SER A 116 11.18 -18.14 14.28
N GLY A 117 11.57 -17.13 15.05
CA GLY A 117 10.97 -15.80 15.02
C GLY A 117 11.01 -15.12 13.64
N LYS A 118 12.02 -15.43 12.80
CA LYS A 118 12.10 -14.91 11.44
C LYS A 118 11.04 -15.53 10.53
N PHE A 119 10.80 -16.83 10.64
CA PHE A 119 9.73 -17.49 9.88
C PHE A 119 8.34 -16.99 10.29
N ILE A 120 8.11 -16.84 11.61
CA ILE A 120 6.87 -16.27 12.15
C ILE A 120 6.65 -14.86 11.61
N SER A 121 7.67 -14.00 11.67
CA SER A 121 7.60 -12.63 11.12
C SER A 121 7.29 -12.61 9.62
N ASN A 122 7.93 -13.48 8.84
CA ASN A 122 7.68 -13.57 7.39
C ASN A 122 6.23 -13.98 7.10
N ILE A 123 5.69 -14.99 7.82
CA ILE A 123 4.32 -15.50 7.63
C ILE A 123 3.27 -14.48 8.07
N THR A 124 3.53 -13.71 9.12
CA THR A 124 2.53 -12.78 9.69
C THR A 124 2.62 -11.38 9.09
N TYR A 125 3.81 -10.81 8.99
CA TYR A 125 3.99 -9.40 8.58
C TYR A 125 4.37 -9.26 7.10
N ASP A 126 5.35 -10.00 6.61
CA ASP A 126 5.79 -9.85 5.22
C ASP A 126 4.71 -10.24 4.20
N VAL A 127 3.92 -11.27 4.50
CA VAL A 127 2.77 -11.65 3.65
C VAL A 127 1.77 -10.51 3.53
N THR A 128 1.55 -9.74 4.58
CA THR A 128 0.64 -8.58 4.54
C THR A 128 1.13 -7.50 3.56
N HIS A 129 2.44 -7.24 3.48
CA HIS A 129 2.99 -6.30 2.49
C HIS A 129 2.78 -6.76 1.05
N ILE A 130 2.92 -8.07 0.78
CA ILE A 130 2.62 -8.63 -0.55
C ILE A 130 1.12 -8.52 -0.85
N THR A 131 0.27 -8.80 0.12
CA THR A 131 -1.19 -8.67 -0.02
C THR A 131 -1.57 -7.23 -0.36
N HIS A 132 -1.00 -6.23 0.33
CA HIS A 132 -1.22 -4.82 0.00
C HIS A 132 -0.73 -4.46 -1.41
N LEU A 133 0.38 -5.03 -1.87
CA LEU A 133 0.87 -4.85 -3.23
C LEU A 133 -0.12 -5.38 -4.26
N LEU A 134 -0.65 -6.59 -4.06
CA LEU A 134 -1.49 -7.30 -5.04
C LEU A 134 -2.98 -6.90 -4.97
N SER A 135 -3.42 -6.21 -3.93
CA SER A 135 -4.79 -5.72 -3.79
C SER A 135 -4.86 -4.19 -3.80
N ASN A 136 -4.44 -3.54 -2.73
CA ASN A 136 -4.60 -2.09 -2.56
C ASN A 136 -3.82 -1.28 -3.59
N ALA A 137 -2.58 -1.69 -3.93
CA ALA A 137 -1.79 -0.94 -4.91
C ALA A 137 -2.40 -1.04 -6.32
N ILE A 138 -2.92 -2.22 -6.69
CA ILE A 138 -3.60 -2.41 -7.98
C ILE A 138 -4.88 -1.56 -8.05
N LEU A 139 -5.71 -1.61 -6.99
CA LEU A 139 -6.92 -0.79 -6.92
C LEU A 139 -6.61 0.71 -7.01
N THR A 140 -5.63 1.17 -6.22
CA THR A 140 -5.21 2.58 -6.22
C THR A 140 -4.71 3.01 -7.60
N LEU A 141 -3.88 2.17 -8.24
CA LEU A 141 -3.38 2.45 -9.59
C LEU A 141 -4.52 2.66 -10.58
N PHE A 142 -5.46 1.73 -10.66
CA PHE A 142 -6.59 1.83 -11.61
C PHE A 142 -7.53 2.98 -11.23
N LYS A 143 -8.04 2.99 -10.02
CA LYS A 143 -9.04 3.96 -9.57
C LYS A 143 -8.51 5.40 -9.62
N ASP A 144 -7.34 5.64 -9.03
CA ASP A 144 -6.83 7.01 -8.89
C ASP A 144 -6.24 7.55 -10.20
N SER A 145 -5.67 6.68 -11.06
CA SER A 145 -5.24 7.10 -12.42
C SER A 145 -6.44 7.47 -13.30
N LEU A 146 -7.49 6.64 -13.30
CA LEU A 146 -8.70 6.93 -14.07
C LEU A 146 -9.43 8.18 -13.55
N THR A 147 -9.52 8.33 -12.23
CA THR A 147 -10.13 9.53 -11.62
C THR A 147 -9.34 10.79 -11.96
N LEU A 148 -8.01 10.75 -11.86
CA LEU A 148 -7.16 11.88 -12.21
C LEU A 148 -7.31 12.23 -13.69
N PHE A 149 -7.30 11.23 -14.58
CA PHE A 149 -7.49 11.44 -16.01
C PHE A 149 -8.85 12.07 -16.33
N GLY A 150 -9.94 11.56 -15.73
CA GLY A 150 -11.27 12.14 -15.91
C GLY A 150 -11.38 13.58 -15.40
N LEU A 151 -10.78 13.88 -14.25
CA LEU A 151 -10.77 15.24 -13.70
C LEU A 151 -9.92 16.20 -14.56
N LEU A 152 -8.79 15.73 -15.11
CA LEU A 152 -8.00 16.51 -16.05
C LEU A 152 -8.80 16.86 -17.32
N ILE A 153 -9.56 15.89 -17.86
CA ILE A 153 -10.46 16.18 -19.00
C ILE A 153 -11.44 17.29 -18.63
N VAL A 154 -12.10 17.20 -17.48
CA VAL A 154 -13.03 18.26 -17.03
C VAL A 154 -12.31 19.61 -16.93
N MET A 155 -11.12 19.64 -16.31
CA MET A 155 -10.33 20.88 -16.18
C MET A 155 -9.98 21.49 -17.56
N PHE A 156 -9.58 20.67 -18.54
CA PHE A 156 -9.28 21.15 -19.90
C PHE A 156 -10.51 21.64 -20.63
N LEU A 157 -11.66 20.99 -20.46
CA LEU A 157 -12.93 21.42 -21.05
C LEU A 157 -13.41 22.75 -20.47
N GLN A 158 -13.17 23.01 -19.18
CA GLN A 158 -13.58 24.26 -18.54
C GLN A 158 -12.66 25.43 -18.93
N ASN A 159 -11.35 25.25 -18.85
CA ASN A 159 -10.39 26.23 -19.36
C ASN A 159 -8.99 25.61 -19.49
N TRP A 160 -8.50 25.48 -20.71
CA TRP A 160 -7.21 24.85 -20.98
C TRP A 160 -6.01 25.64 -20.42
N LYS A 161 -6.11 26.98 -20.31
CA LYS A 161 -5.02 27.83 -19.78
C LYS A 161 -4.85 27.59 -18.27
N LEU A 162 -5.96 27.52 -17.52
CA LEU A 162 -5.95 27.18 -16.10
C LEU A 162 -5.50 25.74 -15.88
N ALA A 163 -5.90 24.80 -16.74
CA ALA A 163 -5.49 23.41 -16.66
C ALA A 163 -3.97 23.23 -16.80
N LEU A 164 -3.33 23.93 -17.74
CA LEU A 164 -1.87 23.91 -17.91
C LEU A 164 -1.14 24.41 -16.65
N ILE A 165 -1.63 25.50 -16.03
CA ILE A 165 -1.05 26.01 -14.78
C ILE A 165 -1.19 24.97 -13.67
N SER A 166 -2.35 24.30 -13.56
CA SER A 166 -2.61 23.30 -12.53
C SER A 166 -1.76 22.04 -12.68
N ILE A 167 -1.39 21.67 -13.91
CA ILE A 167 -0.50 20.51 -14.17
C ILE A 167 0.87 20.71 -13.52
N ILE A 168 1.36 21.94 -13.36
CA ILE A 168 2.63 22.24 -12.67
C ILE A 168 2.60 21.77 -11.21
N MET A 169 1.44 21.66 -10.58
CA MET A 169 1.30 21.12 -9.23
C MET A 169 1.68 19.64 -9.13
N ILE A 170 1.41 18.84 -10.15
CA ILE A 170 1.65 17.39 -10.12
C ILE A 170 3.14 17.08 -9.88
N PRO A 171 4.10 17.64 -10.64
CA PRO A 171 5.52 17.43 -10.35
C PRO A 171 5.96 18.00 -8.99
N LEU A 172 5.46 19.17 -8.58
CA LEU A 172 5.79 19.74 -7.25
C LEU A 172 5.34 18.83 -6.10
N ALA A 173 4.09 18.36 -6.16
CA ALA A 173 3.56 17.39 -5.20
C ALA A 173 4.36 16.08 -5.22
N SER A 174 4.73 15.58 -6.42
CA SER A 174 5.50 14.35 -6.58
C SER A 174 6.92 14.46 -6.03
N ILE A 175 7.60 15.59 -6.23
CA ILE A 175 8.95 15.86 -5.70
C ILE A 175 8.89 15.90 -4.16
N SER A 176 7.92 16.62 -3.58
CA SER A 176 7.71 16.70 -2.14
C SER A 176 7.43 15.31 -1.53
N ALA A 177 6.52 14.55 -2.14
CA ALA A 177 6.18 13.19 -1.72
C ALA A 177 7.39 12.24 -1.81
N LYS A 178 8.18 12.31 -2.90
CA LYS A 178 9.37 11.49 -3.11
C LYS A 178 10.46 11.79 -2.07
N THR A 179 10.68 13.06 -1.75
CA THR A 179 11.68 13.48 -0.77
C THR A 179 11.31 13.03 0.63
N LEU A 180 10.07 13.27 1.05
CA LEU A 180 9.56 12.81 2.35
C LEU A 180 9.49 11.27 2.41
N GLY A 181 9.05 10.61 1.34
CA GLY A 181 9.00 9.16 1.26
C GLY A 181 10.36 8.48 1.45
N LYS A 182 11.44 9.02 0.86
CA LYS A 182 12.81 8.54 1.08
C LYS A 182 13.22 8.67 2.55
N ARG A 183 12.89 9.80 3.19
CA ARG A 183 13.19 10.03 4.60
C ARG A 183 12.40 9.09 5.52
N VAL A 184 11.11 8.89 5.25
CA VAL A 184 10.28 7.90 5.96
C VAL A 184 10.88 6.51 5.83
N SER A 185 11.21 6.06 4.62
CA SER A 185 11.78 4.74 4.36
C SER A 185 13.06 4.51 5.18
N LYS A 186 13.98 5.49 5.20
CA LYS A 186 15.21 5.41 5.98
C LYS A 186 14.91 5.23 7.48
N VAL A 187 14.09 6.11 8.06
CA VAL A 187 13.78 6.07 9.50
C VAL A 187 12.99 4.81 9.87
N THR A 188 12.11 4.34 8.97
CA THR A 188 11.38 3.07 9.16
C THR A 188 12.33 1.88 9.22
N THR A 189 13.36 1.83 8.35
CA THR A 189 14.37 0.76 8.41
C THR A 189 15.14 0.80 9.73
N GLU A 190 15.54 1.99 10.20
CA GLU A 190 16.20 2.14 11.50
C GLU A 190 15.29 1.71 12.66
N ALA A 191 13.99 2.05 12.63
CA ALA A 191 13.01 1.61 13.63
C ALA A 191 12.81 0.09 13.62
N GLN A 192 12.78 -0.54 12.44
CA GLN A 192 12.68 -2.00 12.33
C GLN A 192 13.90 -2.71 12.92
N GLN A 193 15.12 -2.16 12.73
CA GLN A 193 16.32 -2.69 13.35
C GLN A 193 16.25 -2.58 14.88
N LYS A 194 15.84 -1.42 15.42
CA LYS A 194 15.67 -1.24 16.87
C LYS A 194 14.58 -2.15 17.44
N SER A 195 13.47 -2.35 16.72
CA SER A 195 12.44 -3.31 17.08
C SER A 195 12.97 -4.76 17.08
N GLY A 196 13.83 -5.11 16.13
CA GLY A 196 14.51 -6.40 16.10
C GLY A 196 15.41 -6.63 17.31
N PHE A 197 16.20 -5.62 17.70
CA PHE A 197 17.02 -5.70 18.92
C PHE A 197 16.19 -5.84 20.19
N LEU A 198 15.12 -5.05 20.32
CA LEU A 198 14.18 -5.19 21.44
C LEU A 198 13.56 -6.58 21.49
N SER A 199 13.13 -7.13 20.34
CA SER A 199 12.53 -8.48 20.29
C SER A 199 13.54 -9.54 20.71
N SER A 200 14.78 -9.46 20.25
CA SER A 200 15.84 -10.40 20.65
C SER A 200 16.14 -10.31 22.14
N TYR A 201 16.23 -9.07 22.68
CA TYR A 201 16.41 -8.83 24.09
C TYR A 201 15.25 -9.42 24.94
N LEU A 202 14.00 -9.23 24.53
CA LEU A 202 12.85 -9.77 25.25
C LEU A 202 12.84 -11.31 25.27
N VAL A 203 13.22 -11.94 24.16
CA VAL A 203 13.35 -13.41 24.10
C VAL A 203 14.45 -13.88 25.08
N GLU A 204 15.58 -13.20 25.12
CA GLU A 204 16.69 -13.50 26.04
C GLU A 204 16.26 -13.31 27.50
N LEU A 205 15.61 -12.20 27.81
CA LEU A 205 15.10 -11.85 29.13
C LEU A 205 14.16 -12.93 29.68
N PHE A 206 13.16 -13.32 28.86
CA PHE A 206 12.19 -14.33 29.31
C PHE A 206 12.80 -15.73 29.41
N LYS A 207 13.71 -16.10 28.49
CA LYS A 207 14.44 -17.37 28.56
C LYS A 207 15.30 -17.47 29.81
N ASN A 208 15.94 -16.38 30.19
CA ASN A 208 16.85 -16.32 31.34
C ASN A 208 16.20 -15.75 32.62
N HIS A 209 14.86 -15.71 32.68
CA HIS A 209 14.14 -15.11 33.82
C HIS A 209 14.55 -15.69 35.19
N LYS A 210 14.79 -17.02 35.27
CA LYS A 210 15.25 -17.65 36.52
C LYS A 210 16.63 -17.15 36.92
N LEU A 211 17.55 -16.99 35.99
CA LEU A 211 18.91 -16.46 36.25
C LEU A 211 18.82 -15.01 36.74
N MET A 212 18.00 -14.18 36.11
CA MET A 212 17.77 -12.80 36.55
C MET A 212 17.34 -12.76 38.01
N LYS A 213 16.40 -13.65 38.42
CA LYS A 213 15.95 -13.76 39.83
C LYS A 213 17.04 -14.22 40.78
N ILE A 214 17.82 -15.22 40.38
CA ILE A 214 18.90 -15.77 41.21
C ILE A 214 19.98 -14.68 41.49
N PHE A 215 20.31 -13.90 40.45
CA PHE A 215 21.33 -12.83 40.56
C PHE A 215 20.76 -11.47 41.01
N GLN A 216 19.46 -11.37 41.32
CA GLN A 216 18.77 -10.14 41.75
C GLN A 216 19.04 -8.94 40.81
N LYS A 217 18.99 -9.19 39.48
CA LYS A 217 19.31 -8.20 38.44
C LYS A 217 18.07 -7.54 37.81
N GLU A 218 16.93 -7.55 38.50
CA GLU A 218 15.68 -7.00 37.97
C GLU A 218 15.79 -5.51 37.63
N GLU A 219 16.41 -4.71 38.49
CA GLU A 219 16.58 -3.27 38.22
C GLU A 219 17.53 -3.00 37.06
N TYR A 220 18.60 -3.80 36.92
CA TYR A 220 19.49 -3.71 35.76
C TYR A 220 18.77 -4.01 34.47
N GLU A 221 17.96 -5.07 34.43
CA GLU A 221 17.19 -5.43 33.23
C GLU A 221 16.06 -4.45 32.93
N LYS A 222 15.40 -3.85 33.93
CA LYS A 222 14.44 -2.76 33.72
C LYS A 222 15.08 -1.53 33.06
N ASN A 223 16.24 -1.10 33.54
CA ASN A 223 16.95 0.04 32.96
C ASN A 223 17.41 -0.25 31.53
N ARG A 224 17.85 -1.48 31.26
CA ARG A 224 18.23 -1.93 29.92
C ARG A 224 17.01 -1.97 28.98
N ALA A 225 15.86 -2.48 29.47
CA ALA A 225 14.61 -2.48 28.74
C ALA A 225 14.16 -1.05 28.38
N ASP A 226 14.24 -0.12 29.35
CA ASP A 226 13.87 1.29 29.14
C ASP A 226 14.73 1.95 28.04
N GLN A 227 16.02 1.62 27.97
CA GLN A 227 16.89 2.11 26.89
C GLN A 227 16.41 1.63 25.51
N TYR A 228 16.13 0.33 25.35
CA TYR A 228 15.62 -0.21 24.08
C TYR A 228 14.26 0.38 23.68
N LEU A 229 13.36 0.57 24.67
CA LEU A 229 12.04 1.17 24.47
C LEU A 229 12.15 2.65 24.12
N SER A 230 13.05 3.39 24.77
CA SER A 230 13.31 4.81 24.49
C SER A 230 13.89 5.00 23.08
N ASP A 231 14.84 4.15 22.68
CA ASP A 231 15.39 4.15 21.33
C ASP A 231 14.32 3.90 20.26
N LEU A 232 13.45 2.92 20.50
CA LEU A 232 12.36 2.60 19.59
C LEU A 232 11.32 3.73 19.54
N LYS A 233 10.96 4.28 20.68
CA LYS A 233 10.07 5.46 20.81
C LYS A 233 10.60 6.64 19.97
N GLU A 234 11.89 6.98 20.10
CA GLU A 234 12.49 8.09 19.34
C GLU A 234 12.37 7.85 17.81
N LYS A 235 12.66 6.64 17.32
CA LYS A 235 12.54 6.32 15.91
C LYS A 235 11.10 6.36 15.42
N ASN A 236 10.17 5.79 16.19
CA ASN A 236 8.74 5.83 15.85
C ASN A 236 8.19 7.26 15.85
N GLN A 237 8.59 8.10 16.80
CA GLN A 237 8.23 9.51 16.83
C GLN A 237 8.76 10.26 15.61
N LYS A 238 10.01 10.00 15.19
CA LYS A 238 10.57 10.57 13.96
C LYS A 238 9.79 10.16 12.71
N ILE A 239 9.38 8.89 12.61
CA ILE A 239 8.53 8.40 11.50
C ILE A 239 7.24 9.21 11.47
N GLN A 240 6.50 9.26 12.58
CA GLN A 240 5.22 9.97 12.66
C GLN A 240 5.36 11.46 12.35
N THR A 241 6.40 12.10 12.87
CA THR A 241 6.68 13.53 12.61
C THR A 241 6.92 13.79 11.12
N VAL A 242 7.62 12.90 10.41
CA VAL A 242 7.82 13.05 8.95
C VAL A 242 6.51 12.84 8.19
N PHE A 243 5.67 11.89 8.60
CA PHE A 243 4.35 11.70 7.99
C PHE A 243 3.44 12.92 8.18
N VAL A 244 3.38 13.45 9.39
CA VAL A 244 2.54 14.63 9.69
C VAL A 244 2.98 15.86 8.88
N ARG A 245 4.27 16.02 8.58
CA ARG A 245 4.77 17.15 7.76
C ARG A 245 4.25 17.13 6.33
N MET A 246 3.81 15.98 5.83
CA MET A 246 3.30 15.87 4.45
C MET A 246 2.01 16.67 4.25
N SER A 247 1.09 16.66 5.23
CA SER A 247 -0.18 17.38 5.12
C SER A 247 -0.01 18.89 5.02
N PRO A 248 0.70 19.57 5.93
CA PRO A 248 0.92 21.01 5.83
C PRO A 248 1.64 21.46 4.56
N ILE A 249 2.62 20.68 4.09
CA ILE A 249 3.33 21.00 2.85
C ILE A 249 2.37 20.95 1.65
N MET A 250 1.55 19.89 1.58
CA MET A 250 0.58 19.76 0.51
C MET A 250 -0.53 20.80 0.60
N GLU A 251 -0.99 21.14 1.80
CA GLU A 251 -1.97 22.21 2.03
C GLU A 251 -1.43 23.58 1.60
N THR A 252 -0.18 23.90 1.97
CA THR A 252 0.48 25.16 1.55
C THR A 252 0.62 25.23 0.03
N LEU A 253 1.09 24.15 -0.62
CA LEU A 253 1.19 24.09 -2.08
C LEU A 253 -0.19 24.27 -2.75
N THR A 254 -1.21 23.63 -2.21
CA THR A 254 -2.60 23.79 -2.71
C THR A 254 -3.09 25.22 -2.52
N GLY A 255 -2.84 25.84 -1.36
CA GLY A 255 -3.21 27.23 -1.10
C GLY A 255 -2.53 28.21 -2.05
N ILE A 256 -1.23 28.05 -2.29
CA ILE A 256 -0.47 28.87 -3.26
C ILE A 256 -1.08 28.70 -4.67
N MET A 257 -1.39 27.47 -5.06
CA MET A 257 -1.98 27.22 -6.37
C MET A 257 -3.38 27.85 -6.50
N ILE A 258 -4.23 27.71 -5.49
CA ILE A 258 -5.55 28.36 -5.49
C ILE A 258 -5.40 29.88 -5.63
N ALA A 259 -4.47 30.50 -4.91
CA ALA A 259 -4.22 31.93 -5.01
C ALA A 259 -3.77 32.35 -6.43
N ILE A 260 -2.85 31.60 -7.06
CA ILE A 260 -2.40 31.82 -8.43
C ILE A 260 -3.58 31.67 -9.42
N LEU A 261 -4.40 30.65 -9.25
CA LEU A 261 -5.55 30.41 -10.11
C LEU A 261 -6.62 31.49 -9.96
N ILE A 262 -6.91 31.97 -8.76
CA ILE A 262 -7.86 33.07 -8.52
C ILE A 262 -7.33 34.34 -9.20
N TYR A 263 -6.07 34.67 -9.01
CA TYR A 263 -5.45 35.83 -9.65
C TYR A 263 -5.53 35.78 -11.18
N TYR A 264 -5.12 34.66 -11.77
CA TYR A 264 -5.12 34.51 -13.21
C TYR A 264 -6.53 34.39 -13.80
N SER A 265 -7.47 33.74 -13.09
CA SER A 265 -8.87 33.69 -13.50
C SER A 265 -9.53 35.06 -13.50
N GLY A 266 -9.19 35.94 -12.54
CA GLY A 266 -9.63 37.34 -12.54
C GLY A 266 -9.21 38.08 -13.81
N ILE A 267 -7.96 37.89 -14.30
CA ILE A 267 -7.49 38.44 -15.55
C ILE A 267 -8.26 37.87 -16.77
N LEU A 268 -8.51 36.54 -16.77
CA LEU A 268 -9.28 35.91 -17.86
C LEU A 268 -10.75 36.38 -17.89
N MET A 269 -11.37 36.52 -16.72
CA MET A 269 -12.75 37.04 -16.60
C MET A 269 -12.86 38.47 -17.07
N SER A 270 -11.90 39.34 -16.73
CA SER A 270 -11.88 40.73 -17.20
C SER A 270 -11.72 40.87 -18.74
N LYS A 271 -11.16 39.83 -19.37
CA LYS A 271 -11.05 39.74 -20.85
C LYS A 271 -12.23 39.04 -21.52
N GLY A 272 -13.21 38.55 -20.75
CA GLY A 272 -14.32 37.74 -21.28
C GLY A 272 -13.94 36.33 -21.75
N GLU A 273 -12.78 35.81 -21.35
CA GLU A 273 -12.27 34.50 -21.78
C GLU A 273 -12.64 33.37 -20.80
N LEU A 274 -13.26 33.69 -19.67
CA LEU A 274 -13.66 32.74 -18.61
C LEU A 274 -14.94 33.19 -17.92
N ASP A 275 -15.93 32.31 -17.87
CA ASP A 275 -17.17 32.53 -17.11
C ASP A 275 -16.99 32.06 -15.66
N ILE A 276 -17.78 32.64 -14.74
CA ILE A 276 -17.72 32.32 -13.32
C ILE A 276 -18.11 30.85 -13.02
N ASN A 277 -19.07 30.31 -13.75
CA ASN A 277 -19.49 28.91 -13.64
C ASN A 277 -18.35 27.93 -14.01
N ASN A 278 -17.64 28.21 -15.10
CA ASN A 278 -16.48 27.42 -15.54
C ASN A 278 -15.35 27.46 -14.51
N PHE A 279 -15.10 28.61 -13.89
CA PHE A 279 -14.11 28.74 -12.83
C PHE A 279 -14.43 27.87 -11.61
N PHE A 280 -15.68 27.87 -11.13
CA PHE A 280 -16.05 27.06 -9.98
C PHE A 280 -16.02 25.55 -10.28
N SER A 281 -16.45 25.12 -11.46
CA SER A 281 -16.33 23.73 -11.91
C SER A 281 -14.85 23.31 -12.01
N PHE A 282 -14.00 24.17 -12.55
CA PHE A 282 -12.56 23.97 -12.61
C PHE A 282 -11.94 23.82 -11.20
N LEU A 283 -12.28 24.72 -10.28
CA LEU A 283 -11.79 24.71 -8.90
C LEU A 283 -12.20 23.43 -8.18
N ALA A 284 -13.44 22.98 -8.35
CA ALA A 284 -13.91 21.73 -7.80
C ALA A 284 -13.17 20.51 -8.38
N ALA A 285 -12.95 20.48 -9.70
CA ALA A 285 -12.16 19.42 -10.34
C ALA A 285 -10.74 19.35 -9.78
N MET A 286 -10.09 20.51 -9.60
CA MET A 286 -8.77 20.61 -9.02
C MET A 286 -8.72 20.11 -7.55
N MET A 287 -9.69 20.51 -6.73
CA MET A 287 -9.79 20.06 -5.33
C MET A 287 -10.02 18.54 -5.24
N LEU A 288 -10.86 17.98 -6.11
CA LEU A 288 -11.09 16.55 -6.18
C LEU A 288 -9.88 15.77 -6.70
N ALA A 289 -9.03 16.40 -7.53
CA ALA A 289 -7.80 15.79 -8.03
C ALA A 289 -6.70 15.64 -6.97
N TYR A 290 -6.77 16.39 -5.87
CA TYR A 290 -5.80 16.31 -4.79
C TYR A 290 -5.63 14.90 -4.22
N GLN A 291 -6.75 14.21 -3.95
CA GLN A 291 -6.73 12.87 -3.36
C GLN A 291 -6.08 11.82 -4.29
N PRO A 292 -6.44 11.69 -5.57
CA PRO A 292 -5.76 10.81 -6.52
C PRO A 292 -4.25 11.09 -6.64
N VAL A 293 -3.86 12.35 -6.74
CA VAL A 293 -2.43 12.75 -6.84
C VAL A 293 -1.66 12.28 -5.61
N ARG A 294 -2.20 12.50 -4.41
CA ARG A 294 -1.60 12.06 -3.14
C ARG A 294 -1.47 10.53 -3.09
N SER A 295 -2.52 9.79 -3.45
CA SER A 295 -2.53 8.33 -3.42
C SER A 295 -1.49 7.74 -4.38
N LEU A 296 -1.42 8.24 -5.62
CA LEU A 296 -0.45 7.80 -6.62
C LEU A 296 1.00 8.12 -6.21
N SER A 297 1.22 9.25 -5.53
CA SER A 297 2.55 9.64 -5.02
C SER A 297 3.08 8.65 -3.96
N THR A 298 2.20 8.06 -3.16
CA THR A 298 2.59 7.06 -2.13
C THR A 298 2.68 5.63 -2.68
N LEU A 299 2.17 5.38 -3.88
CA LEU A 299 2.11 4.05 -4.48
C LEU A 299 3.49 3.39 -4.59
N ASN A 300 4.51 4.16 -4.99
CA ASN A 300 5.88 3.64 -5.13
C ASN A 300 6.44 3.05 -3.83
N MET A 301 6.07 3.61 -2.68
CA MET A 301 6.47 3.07 -1.37
C MET A 301 5.83 1.69 -1.13
N VAL A 302 4.54 1.55 -1.40
CA VAL A 302 3.81 0.27 -1.26
C VAL A 302 4.38 -0.80 -2.20
N LEU A 303 4.70 -0.42 -3.45
CA LEU A 303 5.33 -1.30 -4.43
C LEU A 303 6.68 -1.84 -3.92
N ASN A 304 7.54 -0.95 -3.41
CA ASN A 304 8.86 -1.34 -2.90
C ASN A 304 8.77 -2.21 -1.63
N GLN A 305 7.85 -1.91 -0.71
CA GLN A 305 7.62 -2.73 0.48
C GLN A 305 7.15 -4.14 0.11
N GLY A 306 6.17 -4.25 -0.79
CA GLY A 306 5.67 -5.55 -1.25
C GLY A 306 6.73 -6.37 -1.99
N LEU A 307 7.55 -5.74 -2.86
CA LEU A 307 8.65 -6.42 -3.55
C LEU A 307 9.74 -6.88 -2.59
N SER A 308 10.11 -6.05 -1.61
CA SER A 308 11.08 -6.41 -0.58
C SER A 308 10.58 -7.58 0.26
N ALA A 309 9.29 -7.59 0.63
CA ALA A 309 8.68 -8.72 1.33
C ALA A 309 8.68 -9.99 0.45
N ALA A 310 8.32 -9.87 -0.83
CA ALA A 310 8.33 -10.99 -1.76
C ALA A 310 9.72 -11.60 -1.96
N SER A 311 10.77 -10.78 -2.00
CA SER A 311 12.15 -11.27 -2.10
C SER A 311 12.60 -12.10 -0.89
N ARG A 312 11.94 -11.94 0.27
CA ARG A 312 12.18 -12.76 1.47
C ARG A 312 11.32 -14.02 1.52
N ILE A 313 10.07 -13.93 1.03
CA ILE A 313 9.08 -15.01 1.11
C ILE A 313 9.27 -16.04 0.00
N LEU A 314 9.47 -15.62 -1.25
CA LEU A 314 9.57 -16.55 -2.38
C LEU A 314 10.68 -17.59 -2.22
N PRO A 315 11.88 -17.26 -1.72
CA PRO A 315 12.91 -18.27 -1.44
C PRO A 315 12.53 -19.30 -0.36
N ILE A 316 11.58 -18.94 0.54
CA ILE A 316 11.08 -19.90 1.55
C ILE A 316 10.09 -20.86 0.88
N ILE A 317 9.23 -20.36 0.00
CA ILE A 317 8.28 -21.19 -0.76
C ILE A 317 9.02 -22.14 -1.73
N ASP A 318 10.17 -21.70 -2.27
CA ASP A 318 10.96 -22.48 -3.23
C ASP A 318 12.04 -23.34 -2.59
N GLN A 319 12.13 -23.34 -1.26
CA GLN A 319 13.14 -24.12 -0.57
C GLN A 319 12.99 -25.60 -0.92
N GLU A 320 14.01 -26.17 -1.57
CA GLU A 320 14.04 -27.61 -1.84
C GLU A 320 14.66 -28.35 -0.67
N ASN A 321 14.10 -29.50 -0.34
CA ASN A 321 14.64 -30.43 0.64
C ASN A 321 15.83 -31.17 0.01
N LYS A 322 16.93 -31.23 0.74
CA LYS A 322 18.10 -32.05 0.34
C LYS A 322 17.87 -33.53 0.58
N ILE A 323 17.10 -33.85 1.65
CA ILE A 323 16.77 -35.24 2.01
C ILE A 323 15.47 -35.61 1.30
N LYS A 324 15.58 -36.49 0.31
CA LYS A 324 14.46 -37.00 -0.49
C LYS A 324 14.56 -38.51 -0.60
N ASP A 325 13.43 -39.20 -0.62
CA ASP A 325 13.39 -40.63 -0.93
C ASP A 325 13.92 -40.87 -2.35
N ILE A 326 14.66 -41.95 -2.52
CA ILE A 326 15.12 -42.38 -3.85
C ILE A 326 13.89 -42.80 -4.66
N PRO A 327 13.80 -42.44 -5.96
CA PRO A 327 12.73 -42.94 -6.81
C PRO A 327 12.65 -44.46 -6.74
N ASN A 328 11.47 -44.99 -6.48
CA ASN A 328 11.22 -46.43 -6.27
C ASN A 328 11.83 -47.03 -5.00
N ALA A 329 12.01 -46.26 -3.94
CA ALA A 329 12.40 -46.75 -2.63
C ALA A 329 11.47 -47.91 -2.19
N LYS A 330 12.05 -49.02 -1.78
CA LYS A 330 11.28 -50.18 -1.29
C LYS A 330 10.84 -49.93 0.14
N LEU A 331 9.62 -50.30 0.47
CA LEU A 331 9.15 -50.33 1.85
C LEU A 331 10.04 -51.29 2.68
N ILE A 332 10.61 -50.78 3.76
CA ILE A 332 11.43 -51.56 4.69
C ILE A 332 10.46 -52.47 5.50
N LYS A 333 10.63 -53.80 5.39
CA LYS A 333 10.08 -54.75 6.32
C LYS A 333 11.09 -55.03 7.41
N ILE A 334 10.82 -54.54 8.63
CA ILE A 334 11.68 -54.77 9.79
C ILE A 334 11.40 -56.17 10.32
N GLU A 335 12.31 -57.12 10.07
CA GLU A 335 12.20 -58.50 10.55
C GLU A 335 12.92 -58.69 11.89
N ASN A 336 13.93 -57.88 12.18
CA ASN A 336 14.64 -57.85 13.46
C ASN A 336 15.19 -56.44 13.77
N SER A 337 15.53 -56.16 15.02
CA SER A 337 15.93 -54.84 15.50
C SER A 337 17.45 -54.57 15.38
N ASN A 338 18.20 -55.36 14.62
CA ASN A 338 19.66 -55.20 14.51
C ASN A 338 20.02 -54.02 13.57
N ILE A 339 20.70 -53.04 14.10
CA ILE A 339 21.23 -51.87 13.33
C ILE A 339 22.75 -52.03 13.24
N LYS A 340 23.29 -52.05 12.02
CA LYS A 340 24.76 -52.11 11.76
C LYS A 340 25.18 -50.88 11.02
N PHE A 341 26.13 -50.13 11.55
CA PHE A 341 26.84 -49.05 10.88
C PHE A 341 28.13 -49.60 10.25
N LYS A 342 28.29 -49.47 8.94
CA LYS A 342 29.54 -49.85 8.25
C LYS A 342 30.06 -48.64 7.51
N ASP A 343 31.26 -48.19 7.82
CA ASP A 343 31.97 -47.10 7.17
C ASP A 343 31.13 -45.82 6.97
N VAL A 344 30.31 -45.50 7.97
CA VAL A 344 29.44 -44.32 7.93
C VAL A 344 30.22 -43.09 8.35
N ASN A 345 30.44 -42.16 7.41
CA ASN A 345 30.98 -40.85 7.68
C ASN A 345 29.88 -39.82 7.60
N PHE A 346 29.77 -38.98 8.62
CA PHE A 346 28.76 -37.90 8.67
C PHE A 346 29.39 -36.61 9.21
N ALA A 347 29.13 -35.50 8.56
CA ALA A 347 29.50 -34.17 9.04
C ALA A 347 28.35 -33.20 8.83
N TYR A 348 28.17 -32.28 9.78
CA TYR A 348 27.33 -31.09 9.59
C TYR A 348 28.11 -30.07 8.73
N GLU A 349 27.42 -29.41 7.78
CA GLU A 349 27.97 -28.28 7.01
C GLU A 349 28.21 -27.05 7.88
#